data_5ea2ca064370ade55fe252c0f6b3b2ab
#
_entry.id   5ea2ca064370ade55fe252c0f6b3b2ab
#
_cell.length_a   1.000
_cell.length_b   1.000
_cell.length_c   1.000
_cell.angle_alpha   90.00
_cell.angle_beta   90.00
_cell.angle_gamma   90.00
#
_symmetry.space_group_name_H-M   'P 1'
#
loop_
_entity.id
_entity.type
_entity.pdbx_description
1 polymer ?
#
loop_
_entity_poly.entity_id
_entity_poly.type
_entity_poly.pdbx_seq_one_letter_code
_entity_poly.pdbx_strand_id
1 'polypeptide(L)'
;MNSVLEIEDEIQQIRQDVVECRKCELWKTRKNPVVGNGALDAKIMLIGEAPGYHEDVQGIPFVGKAGKLLDELLQSIDIEREEAYIANILKCRPPNNRNPFDSEIKACTPYLDKQIMAIKPMVIGTLGNFASSYVLEKFGFKAETIGKIHGKVFHIKNLFFESKIIPLYHPAAAVYNPNMKTVLTGDFKTIGSYVSKT
;
A
#
# COMPACT_ATOMS: atom_id res chain seq x y z
N MET A 1 6.75 9.79 20.47
CA MET A 1 5.58 9.58 19.58
C MET A 1 5.24 10.95 19.02
N ASN A 2 5.18 11.08 17.69
CA ASN A 2 4.70 12.33 17.08
C ASN A 2 3.23 12.54 17.48
N SER A 3 2.81 13.77 17.69
CA SER A 3 1.40 14.07 17.89
C SER A 3 0.62 13.81 16.59
N VAL A 4 -0.68 13.57 16.67
CA VAL A 4 -1.53 13.38 15.47
C VAL A 4 -1.41 14.60 14.55
N LEU A 5 -1.32 15.80 15.09
CA LEU A 5 -1.15 17.05 14.33
C LEU A 5 0.17 17.08 13.54
N GLU A 6 1.28 16.60 14.12
CA GLU A 6 2.57 16.51 13.39
C GLU A 6 2.51 15.52 12.22
N ILE A 7 1.78 14.40 12.40
CA ILE A 7 1.57 13.43 11.32
C ILE A 7 0.69 14.02 10.21
N GLU A 8 -0.36 14.75 10.58
CA GLU A 8 -1.23 15.45 9.62
C GLU A 8 -0.44 16.45 8.78
N ASP A 9 0.40 17.26 9.40
CA ASP A 9 1.25 18.24 8.72
C ASP A 9 2.25 17.54 7.76
N GLU A 10 2.90 16.45 8.21
CA GLU A 10 3.80 15.66 7.35
C GLU A 10 3.06 15.07 6.14
N ILE A 11 1.90 14.46 6.35
CA ILE A 11 1.11 13.86 5.26
C ILE A 11 0.58 14.94 4.31
N GLN A 12 0.19 16.09 4.82
CA GLN A 12 -0.24 17.22 4.01
C GLN A 12 0.92 17.78 3.15
N GLN A 13 2.11 17.87 3.70
CA GLN A 13 3.30 18.27 2.93
C GLN A 13 3.62 17.24 1.85
N ILE A 14 3.56 15.93 2.15
CA ILE A 14 3.74 14.88 1.15
C ILE A 14 2.68 15.01 0.04
N ARG A 15 1.45 15.33 0.37
CA ARG A 15 0.37 15.55 -0.60
C ARG A 15 0.69 16.69 -1.55
N GLN A 16 1.15 17.83 -1.04
CA GLN A 16 1.56 18.97 -1.85
C GLN A 16 2.74 18.61 -2.76
N ASP A 17 3.78 17.99 -2.19
CA ASP A 17 4.97 17.56 -2.94
C ASP A 17 4.60 16.62 -4.11
N VAL A 18 3.61 15.71 -3.91
CA VAL A 18 3.17 14.77 -4.94
C VAL A 18 2.32 15.45 -6.01
N VAL A 19 1.46 16.40 -5.63
CA VAL A 19 0.65 17.17 -6.57
C VAL A 19 1.55 17.94 -7.54
N GLU A 20 2.61 18.54 -7.05
CA GLU A 20 3.57 19.33 -7.84
C GLU A 20 4.66 18.49 -8.51
N CYS A 21 4.73 17.18 -8.19
CA CYS A 21 5.81 16.31 -8.62
C CYS A 21 5.89 16.17 -10.15
N ARG A 22 7.12 16.33 -10.69
CA ARG A 22 7.47 16.13 -12.10
C ARG A 22 8.72 15.25 -12.28
N LYS A 23 9.01 14.35 -11.32
CA LYS A 23 10.27 13.56 -11.29
C LYS A 23 10.31 12.40 -12.28
N CYS A 24 9.19 12.01 -12.90
CA CYS A 24 9.10 10.99 -13.94
C CYS A 24 8.00 11.36 -14.94
N GLU A 25 7.96 10.74 -16.11
CA GLU A 25 7.04 11.07 -17.20
C GLU A 25 5.55 10.88 -16.87
N LEU A 26 5.21 10.12 -15.83
CA LEU A 26 3.81 9.81 -15.47
C LEU A 26 2.99 11.05 -15.09
N TRP A 27 3.64 12.14 -14.66
CA TRP A 27 2.93 13.38 -14.35
C TRP A 27 2.23 13.99 -15.57
N LYS A 28 2.74 13.72 -16.79
CA LYS A 28 2.17 14.28 -18.03
C LYS A 28 0.82 13.67 -18.40
N THR A 29 0.54 12.46 -17.96
CA THR A 29 -0.64 11.68 -18.37
C THR A 29 -1.63 11.42 -17.25
N ARG A 30 -1.25 11.65 -15.99
CA ARG A 30 -2.17 11.52 -14.85
C ARG A 30 -3.28 12.56 -14.92
N LYS A 31 -4.48 12.20 -14.48
CA LYS A 31 -5.56 13.14 -14.20
C LYS A 31 -5.41 13.73 -12.80
N ASN A 32 -5.28 12.84 -11.82
CA ASN A 32 -5.02 13.18 -10.43
C ASN A 32 -3.89 12.31 -9.88
N PRO A 33 -3.01 12.84 -9.03
CA PRO A 33 -2.12 12.01 -8.26
C PRO A 33 -2.89 11.29 -7.14
N VAL A 34 -2.55 10.03 -6.90
CA VAL A 34 -3.17 9.20 -5.86
C VAL A 34 -2.16 9.05 -4.71
N VAL A 35 -2.23 9.94 -3.76
CA VAL A 35 -1.22 10.05 -2.68
C VAL A 35 -1.34 8.88 -1.70
N GLY A 36 -2.54 8.58 -1.28
CA GLY A 36 -2.93 7.62 -0.26
C GLY A 36 -4.16 8.13 0.48
N ASN A 37 -4.84 7.24 1.19
CA ASN A 37 -6.07 7.57 1.93
C ASN A 37 -6.26 6.63 3.12
N GLY A 38 -6.85 7.11 4.22
CA GLY A 38 -7.18 6.37 5.42
C GLY A 38 -6.71 7.05 6.70
N ALA A 39 -6.76 6.34 7.82
CA ALA A 39 -6.37 6.85 9.13
C ALA A 39 -4.87 7.16 9.20
N LEU A 40 -4.50 8.25 9.85
CA LEU A 40 -3.10 8.64 10.04
C LEU A 40 -2.44 7.94 11.23
N ASP A 41 -3.23 7.37 12.12
CA ASP A 41 -2.83 6.49 13.22
C ASP A 41 -3.12 5.01 12.92
N ALA A 42 -3.27 4.67 11.63
CA ALA A 42 -3.61 3.33 11.17
C ALA A 42 -2.64 2.27 11.69
N LYS A 43 -3.19 1.23 12.30
CA LYS A 43 -2.41 0.03 12.66
C LYS A 43 -1.99 -0.79 11.44
N ILE A 44 -2.74 -0.68 10.33
CA ILE A 44 -2.49 -1.38 9.07
C ILE A 44 -2.24 -0.38 7.96
N MET A 45 -1.15 -0.58 7.22
CA MET A 45 -0.91 0.09 5.95
C MET A 45 -0.94 -0.93 4.82
N LEU A 46 -1.79 -0.72 3.81
CA LEU A 46 -1.85 -1.56 2.62
C LEU A 46 -1.19 -0.83 1.46
N ILE A 47 -0.23 -1.49 0.80
CA ILE A 47 0.59 -0.89 -0.25
C ILE A 47 0.43 -1.68 -1.53
N GLY A 48 -0.19 -1.07 -2.54
CA GLY A 48 -0.31 -1.61 -3.88
C GLY A 48 0.79 -1.12 -4.84
N GLU A 49 0.64 -1.44 -6.12
CA GLU A 49 1.59 -1.12 -7.17
C GLU A 49 1.41 0.32 -7.68
N ALA A 50 0.31 0.61 -8.31
CA ALA A 50 0.03 1.88 -8.99
C ALA A 50 -1.47 2.13 -9.09
N PRO A 51 -1.90 3.40 -9.27
CA PRO A 51 -3.29 3.73 -9.57
C PRO A 51 -3.75 3.12 -10.89
N GLY A 52 -4.96 2.58 -10.93
CA GLY A 52 -5.69 2.25 -12.13
C GLY A 52 -6.48 3.45 -12.69
N TYR A 53 -7.35 3.19 -13.68
CA TYR A 53 -8.14 4.25 -14.33
C TYR A 53 -9.08 4.97 -13.36
N HIS A 54 -9.81 4.23 -12.54
CA HIS A 54 -10.78 4.82 -11.61
C HIS A 54 -10.10 5.61 -10.50
N GLU A 55 -8.97 5.12 -10.02
CA GLU A 55 -8.14 5.76 -9.02
C GLU A 55 -7.57 7.09 -9.55
N ASP A 56 -7.07 7.09 -10.79
CA ASP A 56 -6.55 8.29 -11.47
C ASP A 56 -7.64 9.35 -11.68
N VAL A 57 -8.88 8.93 -11.96
CA VAL A 57 -10.02 9.86 -12.11
C VAL A 57 -10.44 10.47 -10.77
N GLN A 58 -10.42 9.69 -9.68
CA GLN A 58 -10.94 10.11 -8.38
C GLN A 58 -9.87 10.65 -7.42
N GLY A 59 -8.59 10.36 -7.67
CA GLY A 59 -7.49 10.71 -6.76
C GLY A 59 -7.44 9.84 -5.49
N ILE A 60 -8.21 8.75 -5.43
CA ILE A 60 -8.37 7.86 -4.28
C ILE A 60 -7.87 6.46 -4.64
N PRO A 61 -7.05 5.80 -3.77
CA PRO A 61 -6.55 4.45 -4.06
C PRO A 61 -7.64 3.39 -3.91
N PHE A 62 -7.59 2.34 -4.72
CA PHE A 62 -8.45 1.16 -4.61
C PHE A 62 -9.96 1.47 -4.58
N VAL A 63 -10.46 2.17 -5.59
CA VAL A 63 -11.90 2.49 -5.78
C VAL A 63 -12.58 1.60 -6.82
N GLY A 64 -11.82 0.85 -7.61
CA GLY A 64 -12.33 -0.09 -8.62
C GLY A 64 -12.76 -1.45 -8.04
N LYS A 65 -12.95 -2.46 -8.91
CA LYS A 65 -13.33 -3.82 -8.49
C LYS A 65 -12.36 -4.46 -7.49
N ALA A 66 -11.05 -4.24 -7.69
CA ALA A 66 -10.02 -4.72 -6.77
C ALA A 66 -10.13 -4.02 -5.40
N GLY A 67 -10.54 -2.76 -5.37
CA GLY A 67 -10.80 -2.01 -4.14
C GLY A 67 -11.98 -2.56 -3.36
N LYS A 68 -13.10 -2.86 -4.02
CA LYS A 68 -14.26 -3.49 -3.37
C LYS A 68 -13.90 -4.83 -2.72
N LEU A 69 -13.08 -5.64 -3.40
CA LEU A 69 -12.59 -6.88 -2.82
C LEU A 69 -11.66 -6.61 -1.62
N LEU A 70 -10.84 -5.56 -1.69
CA LEU A 70 -9.99 -5.17 -0.57
C LEU A 70 -10.82 -4.78 0.66
N ASP A 71 -11.93 -4.07 0.45
CA ASP A 71 -12.88 -3.71 1.52
C ASP A 71 -13.49 -4.97 2.16
N GLU A 72 -13.94 -5.95 1.35
CA GLU A 72 -14.43 -7.23 1.84
C GLU A 72 -13.39 -8.01 2.65
N LEU A 73 -12.11 -7.95 2.23
CA LEU A 73 -11.00 -8.60 2.93
C LEU A 73 -10.71 -7.93 4.28
N LEU A 74 -10.72 -6.60 4.35
CA LEU A 74 -10.60 -5.84 5.60
C LEU A 74 -11.74 -6.17 6.56
N GLN A 75 -12.99 -6.16 6.07
CA GLN A 75 -14.16 -6.54 6.87
C GLN A 75 -14.07 -7.97 7.40
N SER A 76 -13.43 -8.91 6.67
CA SER A 76 -13.25 -10.30 7.13
C SER A 76 -12.36 -10.44 8.35
N ILE A 77 -11.69 -9.36 8.75
CA ILE A 77 -10.85 -9.26 9.95
C ILE A 77 -11.30 -8.16 10.91
N ASP A 78 -12.58 -7.75 10.78
CA ASP A 78 -13.23 -6.73 11.63
C ASP A 78 -12.55 -5.35 11.59
N ILE A 79 -12.01 -4.96 10.41
CA ILE A 79 -11.39 -3.65 10.16
C ILE A 79 -12.18 -2.92 9.08
N GLU A 80 -12.62 -1.70 9.39
CA GLU A 80 -13.21 -0.82 8.39
C GLU A 80 -12.12 -0.18 7.51
N ARG A 81 -12.50 0.16 6.26
CA ARG A 81 -11.55 0.74 5.30
C ARG A 81 -10.88 2.00 5.84
N GLU A 82 -11.65 2.83 6.54
CA GLU A 82 -11.21 4.10 7.12
C GLU A 82 -10.19 3.94 8.24
N GLU A 83 -10.13 2.76 8.89
CA GLU A 83 -9.17 2.42 9.95
C GLU A 83 -7.80 1.99 9.38
N ALA A 84 -7.73 1.64 8.09
CA ALA A 84 -6.48 1.32 7.41
C ALA A 84 -5.96 2.54 6.64
N TYR A 85 -4.64 2.59 6.39
CA TYR A 85 -4.07 3.53 5.42
C TYR A 85 -3.71 2.78 4.14
N ILE A 86 -4.22 3.25 3.00
CA ILE A 86 -4.04 2.58 1.72
C ILE A 86 -3.25 3.49 0.78
N ALA A 87 -2.18 2.96 0.19
CA ALA A 87 -1.31 3.68 -0.73
C ALA A 87 -0.79 2.75 -1.85
N ASN A 88 0.01 3.32 -2.75
CA ASN A 88 0.73 2.58 -3.79
C ASN A 88 2.20 3.01 -3.82
N ILE A 89 3.07 2.19 -4.40
CA ILE A 89 4.47 2.57 -4.66
C ILE A 89 4.55 3.71 -5.69
N LEU A 90 3.68 3.71 -6.71
CA LEU A 90 3.52 4.85 -7.61
C LEU A 90 2.31 5.71 -7.22
N LYS A 91 2.47 7.03 -7.33
CA LYS A 91 1.38 8.00 -7.07
C LYS A 91 0.66 8.45 -8.35
N CYS A 92 1.14 8.04 -9.50
CA CYS A 92 0.59 8.37 -10.81
C CYS A 92 0.31 7.09 -11.61
N ARG A 93 -0.76 7.10 -12.39
CA ARG A 93 -1.17 5.96 -13.22
C ARG A 93 -0.22 5.79 -14.41
N PRO A 94 0.39 4.61 -14.63
CA PRO A 94 1.09 4.30 -15.86
C PRO A 94 0.12 4.21 -17.06
N PRO A 95 0.50 4.68 -18.26
CA PRO A 95 -0.33 4.58 -19.46
C PRO A 95 -0.79 3.14 -19.70
N ASN A 96 -2.08 2.97 -20.01
CA ASN A 96 -2.71 1.65 -20.25
C ASN A 96 -2.55 0.64 -19.10
N ASN A 97 -2.30 1.11 -17.87
CA ASN A 97 -2.03 0.28 -16.69
C ASN A 97 -0.85 -0.70 -16.92
N ARG A 98 0.17 -0.31 -17.69
CA ARG A 98 1.39 -1.11 -17.82
C ARG A 98 2.13 -1.22 -16.50
N ASN A 99 2.99 -2.20 -16.38
CA ASN A 99 3.88 -2.31 -15.24
C ASN A 99 4.74 -1.05 -15.07
N PRO A 100 5.08 -0.69 -13.82
CA PRO A 100 6.04 0.38 -13.53
C PRO A 100 7.41 0.12 -14.15
N PHE A 101 8.10 1.18 -14.56
CA PHE A 101 9.53 1.11 -14.83
C PHE A 101 10.33 1.33 -13.54
N ASP A 102 11.52 0.74 -13.44
CA ASP A 102 12.39 0.90 -12.26
C ASP A 102 12.72 2.37 -11.97
N SER A 103 12.89 3.19 -13.01
CA SER A 103 13.12 4.63 -12.89
C SER A 103 11.92 5.36 -12.28
N GLU A 104 10.70 4.92 -12.58
CA GLU A 104 9.47 5.48 -12.02
C GLU A 104 9.32 5.08 -10.53
N ILE A 105 9.59 3.82 -10.21
CA ILE A 105 9.60 3.33 -8.83
C ILE A 105 10.62 4.14 -8.02
N LYS A 106 11.86 4.24 -8.48
CA LYS A 106 12.93 4.99 -7.80
C LYS A 106 12.57 6.47 -7.59
N ALA A 107 11.91 7.11 -8.55
CA ALA A 107 11.51 8.50 -8.45
C ALA A 107 10.33 8.73 -7.49
N CYS A 108 9.43 7.74 -7.35
CA CYS A 108 8.16 7.90 -6.63
C CYS A 108 8.18 7.38 -5.19
N THR A 109 8.92 6.32 -4.93
CA THR A 109 8.93 5.63 -3.63
C THR A 109 9.42 6.47 -2.45
N PRO A 110 10.24 7.53 -2.59
CA PRO A 110 10.57 8.41 -1.45
C PRO A 110 9.33 9.04 -0.78
N TYR A 111 8.23 9.23 -1.51
CA TYR A 111 6.97 9.69 -0.91
C TYR A 111 6.31 8.61 -0.03
N LEU A 112 6.31 7.36 -0.51
CA LEU A 112 5.81 6.22 0.28
C LEU A 112 6.66 6.01 1.53
N ASP A 113 7.97 6.16 1.41
CA ASP A 113 8.90 6.01 2.53
C ASP A 113 8.60 7.00 3.66
N LYS A 114 8.35 8.26 3.30
CA LYS A 114 7.92 9.28 4.26
C LYS A 114 6.57 8.90 4.89
N GLN A 115 5.60 8.39 4.12
CA GLN A 115 4.30 7.95 4.63
C GLN A 115 4.45 6.81 5.65
N ILE A 116 5.27 5.79 5.35
CA ILE A 116 5.55 4.68 6.28
C ILE A 116 6.17 5.21 7.58
N MET A 117 7.11 6.15 7.48
CA MET A 117 7.81 6.71 8.65
C MET A 117 6.93 7.66 9.47
N ALA A 118 5.99 8.38 8.86
CA ALA A 118 5.03 9.22 9.56
C ALA A 118 4.00 8.37 10.32
N ILE A 119 3.36 7.42 9.63
CA ILE A 119 2.26 6.61 10.17
C ILE A 119 2.76 5.51 11.12
N LYS A 120 3.91 4.89 10.83
CA LYS A 120 4.50 3.80 11.63
C LYS A 120 3.52 2.66 11.92
N PRO A 121 2.91 2.03 10.91
CA PRO A 121 1.89 1.01 11.12
C PRO A 121 2.46 -0.24 11.80
N MET A 122 1.64 -0.94 12.57
CA MET A 122 2.01 -2.24 13.18
C MET A 122 2.20 -3.34 12.13
N VAL A 123 1.42 -3.25 11.04
CA VAL A 123 1.46 -4.21 9.92
C VAL A 123 1.46 -3.47 8.59
N ILE A 124 2.34 -3.88 7.70
CA ILE A 124 2.39 -3.45 6.30
C ILE A 124 1.99 -4.63 5.42
N GLY A 125 0.80 -4.59 4.85
CA GLY A 125 0.35 -5.55 3.84
C GLY A 125 0.77 -5.08 2.45
N THR A 126 1.62 -5.82 1.74
CA THR A 126 2.06 -5.46 0.39
C THR A 126 1.31 -6.27 -0.66
N LEU A 127 0.67 -5.60 -1.64
CA LEU A 127 -0.26 -6.19 -2.59
C LEU A 127 0.41 -6.42 -3.95
N GLY A 128 0.80 -7.65 -4.24
CA GLY A 128 1.44 -8.07 -5.49
C GLY A 128 2.96 -7.99 -5.47
N ASN A 129 3.59 -8.39 -6.59
CA ASN A 129 5.05 -8.53 -6.67
C ASN A 129 5.79 -7.20 -6.50
N PHE A 130 5.40 -6.14 -7.21
CA PHE A 130 6.13 -4.86 -7.21
C PHE A 130 6.16 -4.21 -5.82
N ALA A 131 5.01 -4.15 -5.15
CA ALA A 131 4.93 -3.61 -3.79
C ALA A 131 5.71 -4.47 -2.79
N SER A 132 5.60 -5.81 -2.91
CA SER A 132 6.31 -6.74 -2.02
C SER A 132 7.82 -6.64 -2.21
N SER A 133 8.31 -6.65 -3.45
CA SER A 133 9.74 -6.52 -3.73
C SER A 133 10.29 -5.22 -3.16
N TYR A 134 9.65 -4.09 -3.48
CA TYR A 134 10.12 -2.80 -3.02
C TYR A 134 10.20 -2.71 -1.49
N VAL A 135 9.09 -3.05 -0.80
CA VAL A 135 9.04 -2.89 0.67
C VAL A 135 9.96 -3.89 1.37
N LEU A 136 10.04 -5.14 0.92
CA LEU A 136 10.96 -6.12 1.49
C LEU A 136 12.43 -5.69 1.35
N GLU A 137 12.84 -5.31 0.14
CA GLU A 137 14.21 -4.87 -0.14
C GLU A 137 14.59 -3.62 0.66
N LYS A 138 13.67 -2.65 0.77
CA LYS A 138 13.86 -1.45 1.60
C LYS A 138 14.20 -1.77 3.05
N PHE A 139 13.61 -2.80 3.62
CA PHE A 139 13.85 -3.21 5.00
C PHE A 139 14.89 -4.35 5.13
N GLY A 140 15.67 -4.62 4.07
CA GLY A 140 16.80 -5.53 4.08
C GLY A 140 16.44 -7.01 3.92
N PHE A 141 15.21 -7.33 3.50
CA PHE A 141 14.79 -8.69 3.21
C PHE A 141 14.99 -9.01 1.73
N LYS A 142 15.30 -10.28 1.43
CA LYS A 142 15.35 -10.76 0.06
C LYS A 142 13.93 -10.87 -0.51
N ALA A 143 13.68 -10.20 -1.63
CA ALA A 143 12.44 -10.37 -2.36
C ALA A 143 12.42 -11.70 -3.13
N GLU A 144 11.25 -12.33 -3.12
CA GLU A 144 10.93 -13.51 -3.92
C GLU A 144 9.56 -13.28 -4.60
N THR A 145 9.20 -14.17 -5.54
CA THR A 145 7.89 -14.09 -6.20
C THR A 145 6.76 -14.27 -5.18
N ILE A 146 5.67 -13.55 -5.37
CA ILE A 146 4.53 -13.54 -4.44
C ILE A 146 4.00 -14.95 -4.14
N GLY A 147 4.01 -15.86 -5.11
CA GLY A 147 3.59 -17.25 -4.92
C GLY A 147 4.40 -18.04 -3.90
N LYS A 148 5.63 -17.57 -3.57
CA LYS A 148 6.47 -18.22 -2.56
C LYS A 148 6.37 -17.56 -1.18
N ILE A 149 5.96 -16.30 -1.12
CA ILE A 149 6.08 -15.49 0.10
C ILE A 149 4.75 -14.94 0.62
N HIS A 150 3.64 -15.09 -0.12
CA HIS A 150 2.35 -14.60 0.37
C HIS A 150 2.00 -15.20 1.75
N GLY A 151 1.39 -14.42 2.60
CA GLY A 151 1.00 -14.82 3.96
C GLY A 151 2.17 -14.99 4.94
N LYS A 152 3.44 -14.95 4.50
CA LYS A 152 4.60 -14.99 5.39
C LYS A 152 4.79 -13.67 6.12
N VAL A 153 5.31 -13.74 7.35
CA VAL A 153 5.52 -12.57 8.20
C VAL A 153 7.01 -12.25 8.29
N PHE A 154 7.38 -11.03 7.90
CA PHE A 154 8.75 -10.50 8.00
C PHE A 154 8.76 -9.41 9.08
N HIS A 155 9.58 -9.59 10.11
CA HIS A 155 9.61 -8.68 11.25
C HIS A 155 10.61 -7.55 11.02
N ILE A 156 10.13 -6.31 11.00
CA ILE A 156 10.97 -5.11 11.05
C ILE A 156 11.18 -4.77 12.52
N LYS A 157 12.45 -4.61 12.93
CA LYS A 157 12.81 -4.07 14.22
C LYS A 157 14.04 -3.20 14.06
N ASN A 158 13.87 -1.90 14.20
CA ASN A 158 14.95 -0.93 14.13
C ASN A 158 14.74 0.18 15.17
N LEU A 159 15.63 1.17 15.21
CA LEU A 159 15.58 2.28 16.19
C LEU A 159 14.36 3.20 16.00
N PHE A 160 13.71 3.19 14.84
CA PHE A 160 12.65 4.13 14.50
C PHE A 160 11.26 3.57 14.76
N PHE A 161 11.05 2.30 14.46
CA PHE A 161 9.78 1.61 14.74
C PHE A 161 9.89 0.08 14.59
N GLU A 162 8.90 -0.62 15.12
CA GLU A 162 8.71 -2.05 14.96
C GLU A 162 7.44 -2.29 14.12
N SER A 163 7.52 -3.19 13.14
CA SER A 163 6.40 -3.51 12.25
C SER A 163 6.54 -4.92 11.68
N LYS A 164 5.52 -5.38 10.99
CA LYS A 164 5.52 -6.66 10.27
C LYS A 164 5.15 -6.41 8.82
N ILE A 165 5.93 -6.96 7.87
CA ILE A 165 5.55 -6.96 6.45
C ILE A 165 4.89 -8.31 6.16
N ILE A 166 3.71 -8.27 5.54
CA ILE A 166 2.98 -9.46 5.10
C ILE A 166 2.69 -9.29 3.60
N PRO A 167 3.47 -9.97 2.73
CA PRO A 167 3.19 -9.99 1.29
C PRO A 167 1.88 -10.73 0.99
N LEU A 168 1.11 -10.19 0.07
CA LEU A 168 -0.21 -10.68 -0.32
C LEU A 168 -0.31 -10.70 -1.84
N TYR A 169 -1.12 -11.60 -2.39
CA TYR A 169 -1.52 -11.45 -3.78
C TYR A 169 -2.25 -10.14 -3.99
N HIS A 170 -2.13 -9.55 -5.19
CA HIS A 170 -2.89 -8.35 -5.51
C HIS A 170 -4.39 -8.71 -5.62
N PRO A 171 -5.32 -7.95 -5.00
CA PRO A 171 -6.76 -8.25 -5.06
C PRO A 171 -7.31 -8.43 -6.48
N ALA A 172 -6.76 -7.74 -7.48
CA ALA A 172 -7.16 -7.90 -8.88
C ALA A 172 -7.03 -9.35 -9.38
N ALA A 173 -6.08 -10.13 -8.86
CA ALA A 173 -5.92 -11.54 -9.23
C ALA A 173 -7.09 -12.41 -8.74
N ALA A 174 -7.79 -11.98 -7.70
CA ALA A 174 -8.89 -12.72 -7.10
C ALA A 174 -10.29 -12.24 -7.55
N VAL A 175 -10.39 -11.11 -8.24
CA VAL A 175 -11.68 -10.56 -8.72
C VAL A 175 -12.46 -11.57 -9.55
N TYR A 176 -11.76 -12.42 -10.31
CA TYR A 176 -12.37 -13.41 -11.20
C TYR A 176 -11.97 -14.86 -10.84
N ASN A 177 -11.32 -15.07 -9.69
CA ASN A 177 -10.86 -16.39 -9.27
C ASN A 177 -11.21 -16.64 -7.79
N PRO A 178 -12.29 -17.42 -7.52
CA PRO A 178 -12.70 -17.72 -6.14
C PRO A 178 -11.63 -18.41 -5.30
N ASN A 179 -10.79 -19.25 -5.91
CA ASN A 179 -9.70 -19.92 -5.18
C ASN A 179 -8.69 -18.90 -4.66
N MET A 180 -8.36 -17.88 -5.46
CA MET A 180 -7.48 -16.80 -5.03
C MET A 180 -8.13 -15.93 -3.94
N LYS A 181 -9.44 -15.74 -3.96
CA LYS A 181 -10.16 -15.05 -2.88
C LYS A 181 -10.02 -15.81 -1.55
N THR A 182 -10.15 -17.14 -1.57
CA THR A 182 -9.96 -17.98 -0.38
C THR A 182 -8.54 -17.85 0.18
N VAL A 183 -7.52 -17.87 -0.68
CA VAL A 183 -6.11 -17.69 -0.28
C VAL A 183 -5.93 -16.30 0.36
N LEU A 184 -6.39 -15.23 -0.28
CA LEU A 184 -6.29 -13.87 0.25
C LEU A 184 -7.02 -13.72 1.60
N THR A 185 -8.20 -14.32 1.75
CA THR A 185 -8.92 -14.32 3.04
C THR A 185 -8.09 -15.01 4.14
N GLY A 186 -7.39 -16.10 3.82
CA GLY A 186 -6.47 -16.75 4.75
C GLY A 186 -5.30 -15.85 5.14
N ASP A 187 -4.69 -15.19 4.16
CA ASP A 187 -3.57 -14.27 4.40
C ASP A 187 -4.00 -13.04 5.21
N PHE A 188 -5.21 -12.50 4.97
CA PHE A 188 -5.76 -11.39 5.76
C PHE A 188 -6.01 -11.77 7.23
N LYS A 189 -6.41 -13.01 7.52
CA LYS A 189 -6.49 -13.49 8.92
C LYS A 189 -5.13 -13.42 9.63
N THR A 190 -4.03 -13.63 8.91
CA THR A 190 -2.68 -13.42 9.47
C THR A 190 -2.48 -11.94 9.85
N ILE A 191 -2.91 -10.98 9.02
CA ILE A 191 -2.90 -9.56 9.37
C ILE A 191 -3.75 -9.31 10.61
N GLY A 192 -4.99 -9.80 10.63
CA GLY A 192 -5.93 -9.63 11.73
C GLY A 192 -5.36 -10.09 13.07
N SER A 193 -4.60 -11.20 13.10
CA SER A 193 -3.99 -11.71 14.33
C SER A 193 -3.00 -10.76 15.01
N TYR A 194 -2.47 -9.76 14.28
CA TYR A 194 -1.54 -8.76 14.81
C TYR A 194 -2.18 -7.42 15.16
N VAL A 195 -3.43 -7.19 14.73
CA VAL A 195 -4.11 -5.91 14.92
C VAL A 195 -5.44 -6.02 15.66
N SER A 196 -5.90 -7.25 15.92
CA SER A 196 -7.10 -7.52 16.72
C SER A 196 -7.05 -6.73 18.02
N LYS A 197 -8.18 -6.11 18.35
CA LYS A 197 -8.34 -5.28 19.55
C LYS A 197 -7.93 -6.10 20.79
N THR A 198 -6.84 -5.70 21.40
CA THR A 198 -6.58 -5.97 22.82
C THR A 198 -7.54 -5.15 23.62
#